data_7ef397fead94e40a14778bd0f674b264
#
_entry.id   7ef397fead94e40a14778bd0f674b264
#
_cell.length_a   1.000
_cell.length_b   1.000
_cell.length_c   1.000
_cell.angle_alpha   90.00
_cell.angle_beta   90.00
_cell.angle_gamma   90.00
#
_symmetry.space_group_name_H-M   'P 1'
#
loop_
_entity.id
_entity.type
_entity.pdbx_description
1 polymer ?
#
loop_
_entity_poly.entity_id
_entity_poly.type
_entity_poly.pdbx_seq_one_letter_code
_entity_poly.pdbx_strand_id
1 'polypeptide(L)'
;MPEFCFFQAGQVYREDNGAPIPDYTVSRTVGKWGPIVLEDMTLIQNIAHFDRERIPERVVHALGSGAFGFFEVTHDITRFCKAAVFRPGTKTPVAVRFSTVTHERGGPDVGRNPRGFAIKFYTSDGIWDLSGNNTPIFFLRDPMLFPAMVHSQRGRNPRTNRPTRNALPNYEGLFRVGHPDGFRHMDGFGSHTFVLVNARNQPVYCKFHLLTDQGVRNLTAETAKRLAGENPNYSSEDLFDAIEGGDFPSWSMFIQVMTFAQADRFEFSVFDLTKVHWPVDRYPLLPVGRLVLNRNPQNFYHEIEQLRDPMLQARMFSYRDTQRHRLGANFMQIPVNRPLETPYNLQRDGPMNMFNQGANVNYYPNSYSSLRPDPYSDMITYNITGVVGRHDTKDEDNYTQAREWYLSLSDYDKLALAKNVGADLKGCTSAIRVSKTKI
;
A
#
# COMPACT_ATOMS: atom_id res chain seq x y z
N MET A 1 4.41 20.34 4.04
CA MET A 1 3.28 19.75 3.29
C MET A 1 2.83 20.80 2.30
N PRO A 2 2.38 20.46 1.09
CA PRO A 2 1.79 21.46 0.23
C PRO A 2 0.65 22.13 0.98
N GLU A 3 0.62 23.46 0.97
CA GLU A 3 -0.47 24.24 1.54
C GLU A 3 -1.76 23.85 0.82
N PHE A 4 -2.67 23.18 1.52
CA PHE A 4 -4.01 23.00 1.01
C PHE A 4 -4.69 24.35 1.04
N CYS A 5 -5.13 24.84 -0.12
CA CYS A 5 -5.93 26.05 -0.20
C CYS A 5 -7.24 25.84 0.59
N PHE A 6 -7.34 26.44 1.76
CA PHE A 6 -8.62 26.54 2.46
C PHE A 6 -9.46 27.60 1.78
N PHE A 7 -10.71 27.26 1.50
CA PHE A 7 -11.67 28.25 1.06
C PHE A 7 -11.89 29.26 2.20
N GLN A 8 -11.57 30.51 1.93
CA GLN A 8 -11.86 31.60 2.88
C GLN A 8 -13.34 31.97 2.81
N ALA A 9 -13.94 32.35 3.93
CA ALA A 9 -15.33 32.83 3.95
C ALA A 9 -15.45 34.05 3.02
N GLY A 10 -16.45 34.03 2.11
CA GLY A 10 -16.68 35.09 1.12
C GLY A 10 -16.08 34.84 -0.25
N GLN A 11 -15.43 33.70 -0.50
CA GLN A 11 -15.02 33.32 -1.86
C GLN A 11 -16.24 32.91 -2.69
N VAL A 12 -16.26 33.35 -3.96
CA VAL A 12 -17.28 32.94 -4.94
C VAL A 12 -16.88 31.68 -5.69
N TYR A 13 -17.85 30.87 -6.09
CA TYR A 13 -17.61 29.74 -6.99
C TYR A 13 -17.10 30.21 -8.33
N ARG A 14 -16.20 29.43 -8.94
CA ARG A 14 -15.56 29.76 -10.22
C ARG A 14 -15.58 28.56 -11.15
N GLU A 15 -15.72 28.85 -12.46
CA GLU A 15 -15.49 27.92 -13.56
C GLU A 15 -14.01 27.54 -13.68
N ASP A 16 -13.71 26.53 -14.49
CA ASP A 16 -12.32 26.03 -14.72
C ASP A 16 -11.38 27.12 -15.26
N ASN A 17 -11.90 28.09 -15.99
CA ASN A 17 -11.17 29.25 -16.50
C ASN A 17 -11.02 30.40 -15.48
N GLY A 18 -11.56 30.24 -14.27
CA GLY A 18 -11.53 31.24 -13.20
C GLY A 18 -12.69 32.25 -13.21
N ALA A 19 -13.61 32.20 -14.15
CA ALA A 19 -14.79 33.08 -14.19
C ALA A 19 -15.73 32.81 -12.99
N PRO A 20 -16.34 33.83 -12.36
CA PRO A 20 -17.28 33.64 -11.27
C PRO A 20 -18.57 33.00 -11.79
N ILE A 21 -19.09 32.03 -11.05
CA ILE A 21 -20.34 31.35 -11.34
C ILE A 21 -21.49 32.13 -10.70
N PRO A 22 -22.45 32.60 -11.50
CA PRO A 22 -23.54 33.41 -10.97
C PRO A 22 -24.61 32.61 -10.21
N ASP A 23 -24.86 31.38 -10.62
CA ASP A 23 -25.87 30.50 -10.04
C ASP A 23 -25.55 29.04 -10.30
N TYR A 24 -25.73 28.18 -9.29
CA TYR A 24 -25.55 26.73 -9.38
C TYR A 24 -26.87 25.95 -9.41
N THR A 25 -28.01 26.63 -9.38
CA THR A 25 -29.34 26.01 -9.19
C THR A 25 -30.18 25.98 -10.45
N VAL A 26 -29.87 26.85 -11.44
CA VAL A 26 -30.66 26.99 -12.67
C VAL A 26 -29.78 27.10 -13.89
N SER A 27 -30.11 26.36 -14.94
CA SER A 27 -29.47 26.42 -16.24
C SER A 27 -29.93 27.62 -17.06
N ARG A 28 -29.11 28.08 -18.01
CA ARG A 28 -29.51 29.10 -19.00
C ARG A 28 -30.42 28.49 -20.06
N THR A 29 -31.58 29.08 -20.22
CA THR A 29 -32.61 28.61 -21.18
C THR A 29 -33.13 29.74 -22.04
N VAL A 30 -33.70 29.40 -23.20
CA VAL A 30 -34.43 30.34 -24.04
C VAL A 30 -35.84 30.58 -23.45
N GLY A 31 -35.99 31.65 -22.66
CA GLY A 31 -37.21 31.89 -21.89
C GLY A 31 -37.37 30.91 -20.73
N LYS A 32 -38.42 31.09 -19.92
CA LYS A 32 -38.64 30.33 -18.67
C LYS A 32 -38.76 28.80 -18.87
N TRP A 33 -39.25 28.35 -20.00
CA TRP A 33 -39.57 26.95 -20.30
C TRP A 33 -38.92 26.45 -21.62
N GLY A 34 -38.01 27.22 -22.19
CA GLY A 34 -37.34 26.91 -23.44
C GLY A 34 -36.21 25.91 -23.29
N PRO A 35 -35.53 25.52 -24.39
CA PRO A 35 -34.38 24.64 -24.36
C PRO A 35 -33.18 25.28 -23.63
N ILE A 36 -32.32 24.43 -23.05
CA ILE A 36 -31.03 24.81 -22.49
C ILE A 36 -30.11 25.21 -23.65
N VAL A 37 -29.29 26.23 -23.44
CA VAL A 37 -28.34 26.72 -24.46
C VAL A 37 -26.91 26.17 -24.17
N LEU A 38 -26.18 25.82 -25.24
CA LEU A 38 -24.83 25.29 -25.13
C LEU A 38 -23.78 26.29 -24.60
N GLU A 39 -24.11 27.58 -24.59
CA GLU A 39 -23.25 28.61 -23.99
C GLU A 39 -23.25 28.60 -22.45
N ASP A 40 -24.03 27.73 -21.83
CA ASP A 40 -24.03 27.51 -20.37
C ASP A 40 -22.81 26.65 -19.98
N MET A 41 -21.65 27.28 -19.88
CA MET A 41 -20.41 26.60 -19.54
C MET A 41 -20.44 26.01 -18.13
N THR A 42 -21.11 26.64 -17.18
CA THR A 42 -21.29 26.13 -15.82
C THR A 42 -22.01 24.78 -15.81
N LEU A 43 -23.10 24.67 -16.58
CA LEU A 43 -23.82 23.39 -16.72
C LEU A 43 -22.96 22.32 -17.38
N ILE A 44 -22.27 22.67 -18.49
CA ILE A 44 -21.42 21.71 -19.21
C ILE A 44 -20.32 21.17 -18.29
N GLN A 45 -19.61 22.04 -17.57
CA GLN A 45 -18.54 21.62 -16.66
C GLN A 45 -19.10 20.77 -15.50
N ASN A 46 -20.22 21.16 -14.93
CA ASN A 46 -20.85 20.43 -13.81
C ASN A 46 -21.26 19.00 -14.22
N ILE A 47 -21.94 18.85 -15.35
CA ILE A 47 -22.35 17.52 -15.85
C ILE A 47 -21.14 16.70 -16.26
N ALA A 48 -20.18 17.29 -16.99
CA ALA A 48 -18.98 16.60 -17.40
C ALA A 48 -18.12 16.13 -16.21
N HIS A 49 -18.08 16.91 -15.12
CA HIS A 49 -17.42 16.48 -13.87
C HIS A 49 -18.19 15.34 -13.22
N PHE A 50 -19.49 15.47 -13.06
CA PHE A 50 -20.36 14.44 -12.48
C PHE A 50 -20.20 13.09 -13.19
N ASP A 51 -20.21 13.07 -14.51
CA ASP A 51 -20.05 11.86 -15.32
C ASP A 51 -18.71 11.15 -15.08
N ARG A 52 -17.68 11.90 -14.67
CA ARG A 52 -16.29 11.44 -14.48
C ARG A 52 -15.85 11.36 -13.02
N GLU A 53 -16.71 11.63 -12.05
CA GLU A 53 -16.34 11.61 -10.63
C GLU A 53 -16.02 10.20 -10.10
N ARG A 54 -16.44 9.14 -10.83
CA ARG A 54 -16.12 7.75 -10.48
C ARG A 54 -14.88 7.30 -11.22
N ILE A 55 -13.83 6.94 -10.45
CA ILE A 55 -12.63 6.30 -10.97
C ILE A 55 -12.72 4.79 -10.78
N PRO A 56 -12.04 3.98 -11.62
CA PRO A 56 -11.93 2.54 -11.38
C PRO A 56 -11.39 2.27 -9.97
N GLU A 57 -11.99 1.31 -9.27
CA GLU A 57 -11.42 0.85 -8.00
C GLU A 57 -10.12 0.09 -8.24
N ARG A 58 -9.27 -0.02 -7.21
CA ARG A 58 -8.06 -0.86 -7.28
C ARG A 58 -8.46 -2.32 -7.48
N VAL A 59 -7.72 -3.04 -8.32
CA VAL A 59 -7.95 -4.47 -8.56
C VAL A 59 -7.78 -5.32 -7.30
N VAL A 60 -6.93 -4.90 -6.37
CA VAL A 60 -6.82 -5.37 -4.98
C VAL A 60 -6.66 -4.14 -4.08
N HIS A 61 -6.96 -4.26 -2.80
CA HIS A 61 -6.93 -3.14 -1.86
C HIS A 61 -7.95 -2.02 -2.19
N ALA A 62 -9.09 -2.37 -2.79
CA ALA A 62 -10.12 -1.40 -3.18
C ALA A 62 -10.72 -0.68 -1.96
N LEU A 63 -11.03 -1.43 -0.89
CA LEU A 63 -11.49 -0.88 0.37
C LEU A 63 -10.31 -0.55 1.28
N GLY A 64 -10.23 0.68 1.76
CA GLY A 64 -9.19 1.10 2.69
C GLY A 64 -9.44 2.47 3.27
N SER A 65 -8.75 2.75 4.37
CA SER A 65 -8.73 4.02 5.08
C SER A 65 -7.29 4.48 5.29
N GLY A 66 -7.09 5.72 5.67
CA GLY A 66 -5.75 6.21 5.90
C GLY A 66 -5.70 7.47 6.75
N ALA A 67 -4.51 7.81 7.17
CA ALA A 67 -4.22 8.96 7.97
C ALA A 67 -2.82 9.52 7.67
N PHE A 68 -2.58 10.70 8.15
CA PHE A 68 -1.30 11.40 8.06
C PHE A 68 -0.63 11.49 9.41
N GLY A 69 0.67 11.69 9.39
CA GLY A 69 1.46 11.85 10.59
C GLY A 69 2.93 12.03 10.28
N PHE A 70 3.77 11.44 11.10
CA PHE A 70 5.22 11.52 10.93
C PHE A 70 5.91 10.23 11.35
N PHE A 71 7.09 10.02 10.77
CA PHE A 71 8.05 9.03 11.22
C PHE A 71 9.25 9.75 11.82
N GLU A 72 9.64 9.39 13.03
CA GLU A 72 10.76 9.98 13.76
C GLU A 72 11.83 8.91 14.02
N VAL A 73 13.07 9.23 13.63
CA VAL A 73 14.20 8.34 13.83
C VAL A 73 14.72 8.49 15.27
N THR A 74 14.61 7.43 16.04
CA THR A 74 15.00 7.41 17.47
C THR A 74 16.34 6.69 17.71
N HIS A 75 16.80 5.89 16.73
CA HIS A 75 18.04 5.13 16.86
C HIS A 75 18.91 5.27 15.60
N ASP A 76 20.20 5.28 15.79
CA ASP A 76 21.16 5.43 14.69
C ASP A 76 21.38 4.11 13.95
N ILE A 77 20.99 4.07 12.68
CA ILE A 77 21.24 2.97 11.74
C ILE A 77 22.14 3.39 10.57
N THR A 78 22.87 4.51 10.66
CA THR A 78 23.73 5.04 9.59
C THR A 78 24.84 4.07 9.18
N ARG A 79 25.24 3.15 10.07
CA ARG A 79 26.14 2.05 9.73
C ARG A 79 25.60 1.13 8.63
N PHE A 80 24.29 1.11 8.41
CA PHE A 80 23.62 0.28 7.40
C PHE A 80 22.99 1.10 6.27
N CYS A 81 22.54 2.35 6.52
CA CYS A 81 21.78 3.13 5.58
C CYS A 81 22.20 4.60 5.55
N LYS A 82 22.47 5.14 4.35
CA LYS A 82 22.79 6.55 4.13
C LYS A 82 21.56 7.43 3.81
N ALA A 83 20.37 6.85 3.56
CA ALA A 83 19.18 7.58 3.16
C ALA A 83 18.76 8.63 4.20
N ALA A 84 18.33 9.80 3.73
CA ALA A 84 17.98 10.93 4.58
C ALA A 84 16.87 10.59 5.59
N VAL A 85 15.89 9.78 5.20
CA VAL A 85 14.79 9.35 6.06
C VAL A 85 15.23 8.63 7.33
N PHE A 86 16.43 8.01 7.33
CA PHE A 86 16.98 7.25 8.46
C PHE A 86 18.13 7.97 9.21
N ARG A 87 18.36 9.25 8.93
CA ARG A 87 19.33 10.04 9.70
C ARG A 87 18.80 10.27 11.12
N PRO A 88 19.63 10.09 12.16
CA PRO A 88 19.23 10.31 13.54
C PRO A 88 18.54 11.67 13.77
N GLY A 89 17.43 11.66 14.48
CA GLY A 89 16.66 12.88 14.80
C GLY A 89 15.81 13.40 13.64
N THR A 90 15.82 12.77 12.46
CA THR A 90 14.96 13.18 11.35
C THR A 90 13.51 12.87 11.67
N LYS A 91 12.64 13.85 11.42
CA LYS A 91 11.18 13.72 11.48
C LYS A 91 10.60 13.93 10.10
N THR A 92 10.12 12.85 9.51
CA THR A 92 9.62 12.82 8.12
C THR A 92 8.10 12.78 8.10
N PRO A 93 7.41 13.69 7.38
CA PRO A 93 5.97 13.58 7.17
C PRO A 93 5.62 12.29 6.44
N VAL A 94 4.48 11.68 6.81
CA VAL A 94 4.01 10.45 6.18
C VAL A 94 2.52 10.50 5.88
N ALA A 95 2.11 9.72 4.87
CA ALA A 95 0.74 9.29 4.67
C ALA A 95 0.70 7.76 4.75
N VAL A 96 -0.25 7.22 5.52
CA VAL A 96 -0.43 5.77 5.66
C VAL A 96 -1.80 5.38 5.15
N ARG A 97 -1.86 4.28 4.39
CA ARG A 97 -3.11 3.67 3.96
C ARG A 97 -3.18 2.22 4.42
N PHE A 98 -4.21 1.92 5.19
CA PHE A 98 -4.63 0.56 5.54
C PHE A 98 -5.71 0.09 4.57
N SER A 99 -5.74 -1.20 4.23
CA SER A 99 -6.71 -1.72 3.26
C SER A 99 -6.92 -3.21 3.41
N THR A 100 -8.08 -3.71 2.98
CA THR A 100 -8.30 -5.15 2.77
C THR A 100 -7.80 -5.54 1.39
N VAL A 101 -7.30 -6.77 1.21
CA VAL A 101 -6.72 -7.21 -0.07
C VAL A 101 -7.78 -7.62 -1.07
N THR A 102 -8.73 -8.48 -0.66
CA THR A 102 -9.63 -9.17 -1.58
C THR A 102 -11.02 -8.56 -1.69
N HIS A 103 -11.46 -7.75 -0.74
CA HIS A 103 -12.77 -7.12 -0.80
C HIS A 103 -12.84 -6.02 -1.86
N GLU A 104 -13.96 -5.97 -2.55
CA GLU A 104 -14.34 -4.84 -3.39
C GLU A 104 -14.74 -3.64 -2.53
N ARG A 105 -14.88 -2.46 -3.12
CA ARG A 105 -15.08 -1.19 -2.41
C ARG A 105 -16.23 -1.19 -1.38
N GLY A 106 -17.28 -1.95 -1.60
CA GLY A 106 -18.44 -2.04 -0.70
C GLY A 106 -18.39 -3.18 0.32
N GLY A 107 -17.28 -3.91 0.44
CA GLY A 107 -17.13 -4.99 1.41
C GLY A 107 -16.86 -4.50 2.84
N PRO A 108 -17.01 -5.36 3.85
CA PRO A 108 -16.68 -5.02 5.24
C PRO A 108 -15.16 -5.04 5.49
N ASP A 109 -14.66 -4.08 6.28
CA ASP A 109 -13.24 -3.99 6.60
C ASP A 109 -12.78 -4.92 7.74
N VAL A 110 -13.72 -5.49 8.50
CA VAL A 110 -13.46 -6.46 9.58
C VAL A 110 -13.39 -7.92 9.12
N GLY A 111 -13.65 -8.21 7.84
CA GLY A 111 -13.61 -9.57 7.29
C GLY A 111 -12.23 -10.21 7.46
N ARG A 112 -12.17 -11.57 7.45
CA ARG A 112 -10.91 -12.30 7.40
C ARG A 112 -10.23 -12.06 6.06
N ASN A 113 -9.20 -11.26 6.06
CA ASN A 113 -8.53 -10.78 4.84
C ASN A 113 -7.12 -10.30 5.20
N PRO A 114 -6.08 -10.56 4.42
CA PRO A 114 -4.83 -9.87 4.57
C PRO A 114 -5.04 -8.36 4.52
N ARG A 115 -4.29 -7.61 5.31
CA ARG A 115 -4.36 -6.14 5.32
C ARG A 115 -3.13 -5.57 4.63
N GLY A 116 -3.35 -4.57 3.77
CA GLY A 116 -2.30 -3.68 3.32
C GLY A 116 -1.93 -2.70 4.42
N PHE A 117 -0.66 -2.40 4.51
CA PHE A 117 -0.06 -1.39 5.38
C PHE A 117 0.95 -0.60 4.54
N ALA A 118 0.48 0.40 3.81
CA ALA A 118 1.30 1.18 2.88
C ALA A 118 1.66 2.53 3.51
N ILE A 119 2.94 2.86 3.53
CA ILE A 119 3.46 4.11 4.07
C ILE A 119 4.16 4.88 2.96
N LYS A 120 3.79 6.12 2.77
CA LYS A 120 4.48 7.09 1.93
C LYS A 120 5.27 8.05 2.81
N PHE A 121 6.58 8.07 2.63
CA PHE A 121 7.49 9.00 3.30
C PHE A 121 7.83 10.15 2.36
N TYR A 122 7.59 11.38 2.80
CA TYR A 122 7.96 12.61 2.08
C TYR A 122 9.35 13.06 2.53
N THR A 123 10.38 12.49 1.92
CA THR A 123 11.77 12.74 2.31
C THR A 123 12.41 13.85 1.51
N SER A 124 13.53 14.40 1.99
CA SER A 124 14.36 15.35 1.23
C SER A 124 15.01 14.73 -0.02
N ASP A 125 15.19 13.40 -0.03
CA ASP A 125 15.76 12.67 -1.18
C ASP A 125 14.66 12.24 -2.18
N GLY A 126 13.42 12.72 -1.99
CA GLY A 126 12.25 12.37 -2.78
C GLY A 126 11.25 11.51 -2.02
N ILE A 127 10.24 11.00 -2.70
CA ILE A 127 9.23 10.13 -2.09
C ILE A 127 9.79 8.70 -2.00
N TRP A 128 9.77 8.16 -0.78
CA TRP A 128 9.98 6.74 -0.54
C TRP A 128 8.71 6.10 -0.02
N ASP A 129 8.29 5.00 -0.65
CA ASP A 129 7.09 4.28 -0.29
C ASP A 129 7.44 2.88 0.21
N LEU A 130 6.91 2.49 1.39
CA LEU A 130 7.00 1.14 1.93
C LEU A 130 5.64 0.48 1.83
N SER A 131 5.51 -0.47 0.90
CA SER A 131 4.28 -1.24 0.69
C SER A 131 4.33 -2.51 1.50
N GLY A 132 3.67 -2.49 2.64
CA GLY A 132 3.65 -3.58 3.59
C GLY A 132 2.30 -4.29 3.70
N ASN A 133 2.30 -5.35 4.48
CA ASN A 133 1.12 -6.12 4.88
C ASN A 133 1.16 -6.35 6.39
N ASN A 134 0.03 -6.80 6.95
CA ASN A 134 -0.04 -7.22 8.35
C ASN A 134 0.50 -8.64 8.60
N THR A 135 1.22 -9.19 7.63
CA THR A 135 1.86 -10.51 7.72
C THR A 135 3.33 -10.41 7.34
N PRO A 136 4.24 -11.09 8.05
CA PRO A 136 5.68 -11.06 7.77
C PRO A 136 6.07 -11.77 6.47
N ILE A 137 5.21 -12.65 5.98
CA ILE A 137 5.35 -13.40 4.73
C ILE A 137 4.22 -13.06 3.77
N PHE A 138 4.42 -13.38 2.48
CA PHE A 138 3.41 -13.22 1.45
C PHE A 138 2.89 -14.60 1.00
N PHE A 139 1.73 -14.65 0.41
CA PHE A 139 1.04 -15.90 0.07
C PHE A 139 1.45 -16.49 -1.28
N LEU A 140 2.21 -15.77 -2.08
CA LEU A 140 2.73 -16.21 -3.37
C LEU A 140 4.18 -15.78 -3.54
N ARG A 141 4.95 -16.65 -4.15
CA ARG A 141 6.33 -16.39 -4.52
C ARG A 141 6.46 -15.94 -5.97
N ASP A 142 5.68 -16.56 -6.87
CA ASP A 142 5.70 -16.27 -8.30
C ASP A 142 4.55 -15.31 -8.68
N PRO A 143 4.87 -14.12 -9.24
CA PRO A 143 3.87 -13.12 -9.61
C PRO A 143 2.93 -13.60 -10.73
N MET A 144 3.29 -14.60 -11.55
CA MET A 144 2.41 -15.17 -12.57
C MET A 144 1.13 -15.80 -11.98
N LEU A 145 1.19 -16.27 -10.73
CA LEU A 145 0.05 -16.87 -10.05
C LEU A 145 -0.86 -15.83 -9.39
N PHE A 146 -0.43 -14.57 -9.25
CA PHE A 146 -1.18 -13.55 -8.52
C PHE A 146 -2.57 -13.28 -9.10
N PRO A 147 -2.74 -13.03 -10.43
CA PRO A 147 -4.06 -12.82 -11.01
C PRO A 147 -4.99 -14.03 -10.83
N ALA A 148 -4.48 -15.25 -11.05
CA ALA A 148 -5.26 -16.47 -10.91
C ALA A 148 -5.75 -16.67 -9.47
N MET A 149 -4.88 -16.40 -8.49
CA MET A 149 -5.23 -16.47 -7.07
C MET A 149 -6.31 -15.44 -6.72
N VAL A 150 -6.15 -14.19 -7.13
CA VAL A 150 -7.16 -13.13 -6.88
C VAL A 150 -8.50 -13.49 -7.52
N HIS A 151 -8.50 -13.96 -8.77
CA HIS A 151 -9.73 -14.41 -9.45
C HIS A 151 -10.39 -15.59 -8.75
N SER A 152 -9.61 -16.52 -8.18
CA SER A 152 -10.16 -17.65 -7.43
C SER A 152 -10.89 -17.21 -6.14
N GLN A 153 -10.44 -16.13 -5.51
CA GLN A 153 -11.07 -15.58 -4.31
C GLN A 153 -12.31 -14.74 -4.59
N ARG A 154 -12.38 -14.14 -5.79
CA ARG A 154 -13.48 -13.27 -6.22
C ARG A 154 -14.35 -13.88 -7.30
N GLY A 155 -14.39 -15.22 -7.37
CA GLY A 155 -15.12 -15.93 -8.41
C GLY A 155 -16.54 -15.38 -8.60
N ARG A 156 -16.82 -14.87 -9.80
CA ARG A 156 -18.12 -14.38 -10.19
C ARG A 156 -18.69 -15.28 -11.29
N ASN A 157 -19.99 -15.53 -11.21
CA ASN A 157 -20.67 -16.21 -12.29
C ASN A 157 -20.67 -15.30 -13.54
N PRO A 158 -20.11 -15.75 -14.68
CA PRO A 158 -19.95 -14.90 -15.85
C PRO A 158 -21.28 -14.45 -16.48
N ARG A 159 -22.38 -15.17 -16.21
CA ARG A 159 -23.71 -14.86 -16.76
C ARG A 159 -24.50 -13.88 -15.88
N THR A 160 -24.28 -13.90 -14.57
CA THR A 160 -25.10 -13.11 -13.61
C THR A 160 -24.30 -12.06 -12.86
N ASN A 161 -22.96 -12.09 -13.02
CA ASN A 161 -22.02 -11.27 -12.25
C ASN A 161 -22.17 -11.39 -10.70
N ARG A 162 -22.87 -12.40 -10.23
CA ARG A 162 -23.01 -12.66 -8.79
C ARG A 162 -21.81 -13.42 -8.25
N PRO A 163 -21.36 -13.15 -7.04
CA PRO A 163 -20.33 -13.94 -6.39
C PRO A 163 -20.73 -15.42 -6.38
N THR A 164 -19.82 -16.30 -6.78
CA THR A 164 -20.06 -17.74 -6.76
C THR A 164 -19.53 -18.32 -5.46
N ARG A 165 -20.34 -19.12 -4.77
CA ARG A 165 -19.90 -19.88 -3.58
C ARG A 165 -18.86 -20.98 -3.92
N ASN A 166 -18.62 -21.23 -5.20
CA ASN A 166 -17.69 -22.23 -5.72
C ASN A 166 -16.32 -21.62 -6.11
N ALA A 167 -16.09 -20.34 -5.82
CA ALA A 167 -14.72 -19.85 -5.73
C ALA A 167 -13.97 -20.78 -4.77
N LEU A 168 -12.77 -21.21 -5.12
CA LEU A 168 -11.93 -22.02 -4.24
C LEU A 168 -12.00 -21.43 -2.83
N PRO A 169 -12.20 -22.25 -1.80
CA PRO A 169 -12.25 -21.74 -0.45
C PRO A 169 -11.00 -20.92 -0.25
N ASN A 170 -11.21 -19.76 0.22
CA ASN A 170 -10.22 -18.74 0.39
C ASN A 170 -8.92 -19.37 0.84
N TYR A 171 -7.85 -19.16 0.09
CA TYR A 171 -6.49 -19.37 0.59
C TYR A 171 -6.27 -18.63 1.93
N GLU A 172 -7.21 -17.78 2.31
CA GLU A 172 -7.30 -17.09 3.59
C GLU A 172 -7.27 -18.03 4.80
N GLY A 173 -7.76 -19.26 4.68
CA GLY A 173 -7.67 -20.26 5.76
C GLY A 173 -6.25 -20.76 6.01
N LEU A 174 -5.32 -20.59 5.04
CA LEU A 174 -3.92 -20.99 5.18
C LEU A 174 -3.07 -19.90 5.83
N PHE A 175 -3.54 -18.65 5.84
CA PHE A 175 -2.85 -17.56 6.50
C PHE A 175 -3.55 -17.25 7.82
N ARG A 176 -2.78 -17.20 8.89
CA ARG A 176 -3.22 -16.72 10.18
C ARG A 176 -3.48 -15.21 10.15
N VAL A 177 -4.33 -14.81 9.22
CA VAL A 177 -4.85 -13.45 9.21
C VAL A 177 -6.04 -13.48 10.13
N GLY A 178 -5.85 -13.00 11.35
CA GLY A 178 -6.93 -12.80 12.29
C GLY A 178 -7.96 -11.81 11.76
N HIS A 179 -8.91 -11.47 12.58
CA HIS A 179 -9.76 -10.31 12.41
C HIS A 179 -9.20 -9.20 13.31
N PRO A 180 -8.25 -8.34 12.86
CA PRO A 180 -7.73 -7.28 13.71
C PRO A 180 -8.86 -6.45 14.29
N ASP A 181 -8.75 -6.09 15.57
CA ASP A 181 -9.68 -5.21 16.26
C ASP A 181 -9.38 -3.75 15.88
N GLY A 182 -9.69 -3.40 14.64
CA GLY A 182 -9.29 -2.14 14.01
C GLY A 182 -7.87 -2.15 13.43
N PHE A 183 -7.55 -1.15 12.62
CA PHE A 183 -6.22 -1.01 11.98
C PHE A 183 -5.11 -0.66 12.98
N ARG A 184 -5.45 -0.11 14.13
CA ARG A 184 -4.48 0.30 15.17
C ARG A 184 -3.86 -0.90 15.89
N HIS A 185 -4.52 -2.03 15.89
CA HIS A 185 -4.15 -3.23 16.63
C HIS A 185 -3.52 -4.32 15.76
N MET A 186 -2.87 -3.96 14.69
CA MET A 186 -2.13 -4.88 13.83
C MET A 186 -0.71 -4.41 13.58
N ASP A 187 0.23 -5.35 13.50
CA ASP A 187 1.59 -5.09 13.05
C ASP A 187 1.64 -4.87 11.54
N GLY A 188 2.72 -4.24 11.08
CA GLY A 188 3.03 -4.05 9.67
C GLY A 188 4.40 -4.63 9.33
N PHE A 189 4.53 -5.20 8.14
CA PHE A 189 5.76 -5.82 7.66
C PHE A 189 6.03 -5.39 6.22
N GLY A 190 7.28 -5.09 5.90
CA GLY A 190 7.68 -4.84 4.51
C GLY A 190 7.58 -6.09 3.64
N SER A 191 7.46 -7.27 4.23
CA SER A 191 7.38 -8.62 3.65
C SER A 191 8.57 -9.00 2.75
N HIS A 192 9.00 -8.11 1.87
CA HIS A 192 10.13 -8.32 0.97
C HIS A 192 11.50 -8.21 1.67
N THR A 193 12.53 -8.66 0.96
CA THR A 193 13.92 -8.39 1.31
C THR A 193 14.41 -7.18 0.52
N PHE A 194 14.78 -6.14 1.24
CA PHE A 194 15.29 -4.87 0.70
C PHE A 194 16.80 -4.83 0.79
N VAL A 195 17.43 -3.88 0.09
CA VAL A 195 18.85 -3.58 0.24
C VAL A 195 18.99 -2.20 0.87
N LEU A 196 19.74 -2.11 1.96
CA LEU A 196 20.22 -0.86 2.53
C LEU A 196 21.69 -0.67 2.15
N VAL A 197 22.08 0.59 1.92
CA VAL A 197 23.45 0.95 1.56
C VAL A 197 23.93 2.07 2.47
N ASN A 198 25.08 1.90 3.10
CA ASN A 198 25.66 2.90 3.97
C ASN A 198 26.51 3.94 3.18
N ALA A 199 27.06 4.94 3.89
CA ALA A 199 27.89 6.00 3.30
C ALA A 199 29.18 5.49 2.65
N ARG A 200 29.62 4.24 2.96
CA ARG A 200 30.78 3.58 2.35
C ARG A 200 30.39 2.72 1.14
N ASN A 201 29.15 2.82 0.66
CA ASN A 201 28.58 1.96 -0.38
C ASN A 201 28.60 0.46 -0.06
N GLN A 202 28.54 0.10 1.22
CA GLN A 202 28.46 -1.28 1.66
C GLN A 202 26.97 -1.68 1.78
N PRO A 203 26.53 -2.68 1.00
CA PRO A 203 25.13 -3.13 1.01
C PRO A 203 24.88 -4.20 2.07
N VAL A 204 23.66 -4.22 2.60
CA VAL A 204 23.13 -5.30 3.41
C VAL A 204 21.68 -5.58 3.02
N TYR A 205 21.24 -6.83 3.18
CA TYR A 205 19.81 -7.17 3.10
C TYR A 205 19.10 -6.73 4.37
N CYS A 206 17.83 -6.33 4.20
CA CYS A 206 17.01 -5.81 5.30
C CYS A 206 15.56 -6.28 5.18
N LYS A 207 14.92 -6.52 6.33
CA LYS A 207 13.46 -6.64 6.48
C LYS A 207 12.97 -5.56 7.43
N PHE A 208 11.83 -4.93 7.10
CA PHE A 208 11.18 -3.90 7.91
C PHE A 208 10.03 -4.50 8.71
N HIS A 209 9.96 -4.14 9.98
CA HIS A 209 8.91 -4.51 10.93
C HIS A 209 8.37 -3.24 11.58
N LEU A 210 7.04 -3.10 11.62
CA LEU A 210 6.33 -2.04 12.34
C LEU A 210 5.44 -2.73 13.38
N LEU A 211 5.87 -2.73 14.61
CA LEU A 211 5.13 -3.35 15.71
C LEU A 211 4.22 -2.31 16.35
N THR A 212 2.93 -2.64 16.48
CA THR A 212 1.94 -1.70 17.04
C THR A 212 2.20 -1.44 18.52
N ASP A 213 2.30 -0.17 18.89
CA ASP A 213 2.49 0.24 20.29
C ASP A 213 1.19 0.06 21.12
N GLN A 214 0.03 -0.08 20.46
CA GLN A 214 -1.28 -0.32 21.08
C GLN A 214 -1.49 -1.79 21.46
N GLY A 215 -0.55 -2.68 21.07
CA GLY A 215 -0.66 -4.14 21.21
C GLY A 215 -1.59 -4.77 20.17
N VAL A 216 -1.22 -5.98 19.75
CA VAL A 216 -2.00 -6.77 18.80
C VAL A 216 -3.28 -7.28 19.47
N ARG A 217 -4.44 -6.98 18.89
CA ARG A 217 -5.74 -7.50 19.30
C ARG A 217 -6.51 -8.02 18.10
N ASN A 218 -7.28 -9.09 18.32
CA ASN A 218 -8.11 -9.68 17.28
C ASN A 218 -9.54 -9.86 17.79
N LEU A 219 -10.50 -9.65 16.92
CA LEU A 219 -11.90 -10.00 17.12
C LEU A 219 -12.10 -11.52 17.00
N THR A 220 -13.11 -12.06 17.68
CA THR A 220 -13.59 -13.41 17.37
C THR A 220 -14.26 -13.44 15.99
N ALA A 221 -14.30 -14.62 15.36
CA ALA A 221 -14.97 -14.76 14.06
C ALA A 221 -16.48 -14.40 14.15
N GLU A 222 -17.12 -14.66 15.29
CA GLU A 222 -18.53 -14.32 15.54
C GLU A 222 -18.72 -12.81 15.63
N THR A 223 -17.87 -12.12 16.41
CA THR A 223 -17.90 -10.67 16.55
C THR A 223 -17.63 -9.99 15.19
N ALA A 224 -16.62 -10.44 14.45
CA ALA A 224 -16.30 -9.91 13.14
C ALA A 224 -17.45 -10.11 12.14
N LYS A 225 -18.14 -11.26 12.18
CA LYS A 225 -19.31 -11.52 11.34
C LYS A 225 -20.48 -10.61 11.68
N ARG A 226 -20.74 -10.36 12.97
CA ARG A 226 -21.78 -9.43 13.43
C ARG A 226 -21.46 -8.01 12.98
N LEU A 227 -20.26 -7.53 13.26
CA LEU A 227 -19.80 -6.20 12.85
C LEU A 227 -19.82 -6.00 11.33
N ALA A 228 -19.47 -7.02 10.54
CA ALA A 228 -19.58 -6.94 9.09
C ALA A 228 -20.99 -6.62 8.57
N GLY A 229 -22.02 -6.96 9.34
CA GLY A 229 -23.42 -6.64 9.01
C GLY A 229 -23.93 -5.35 9.64
N GLU A 230 -23.46 -5.01 10.83
CA GLU A 230 -23.91 -3.84 11.60
C GLU A 230 -23.10 -2.58 11.27
N ASN A 231 -21.78 -2.73 11.12
CA ASN A 231 -20.85 -1.65 10.81
C ASN A 231 -19.72 -2.15 9.89
N PRO A 232 -19.93 -2.16 8.57
CA PRO A 232 -18.93 -2.63 7.61
C PRO A 232 -17.64 -1.78 7.56
N ASN A 233 -17.66 -0.57 8.12
CA ASN A 233 -16.52 0.36 8.17
C ASN A 233 -15.87 0.45 9.57
N TYR A 234 -16.08 -0.53 10.43
CA TYR A 234 -15.64 -0.54 11.82
C TYR A 234 -14.17 -0.15 12.01
N SER A 235 -13.26 -0.76 11.26
CA SER A 235 -11.82 -0.48 11.38
C SER A 235 -11.45 0.93 10.90
N SER A 236 -12.18 1.45 9.91
CA SER A 236 -11.98 2.79 9.37
C SER A 236 -12.49 3.86 10.33
N GLU A 237 -13.65 3.64 10.96
CA GLU A 237 -14.21 4.51 12.00
C GLU A 237 -13.31 4.52 13.24
N ASP A 238 -12.90 3.34 13.74
CA ASP A 238 -11.99 3.22 14.88
C ASP A 238 -10.70 4.04 14.69
N LEU A 239 -10.10 3.99 13.50
CA LEU A 239 -8.91 4.78 13.19
C LEU A 239 -9.20 6.29 13.18
N PHE A 240 -10.31 6.69 12.54
CA PHE A 240 -10.70 8.09 12.42
C PHE A 240 -11.02 8.70 13.80
N ASP A 241 -11.86 8.03 14.57
CA ASP A 241 -12.32 8.51 15.88
C ASP A 241 -11.17 8.59 16.89
N ALA A 242 -10.24 7.63 16.88
CA ALA A 242 -9.06 7.68 17.73
C ALA A 242 -8.19 8.92 17.44
N ILE A 243 -7.93 9.21 16.18
CA ILE A 243 -7.13 10.38 15.78
C ILE A 243 -7.88 11.69 16.10
N GLU A 244 -9.18 11.75 15.83
CA GLU A 244 -10.00 12.92 16.13
C GLU A 244 -10.08 13.18 17.63
N GLY A 245 -10.14 12.12 18.44
CA GLY A 245 -10.12 12.17 19.90
C GLY A 245 -8.75 12.42 20.51
N GLY A 246 -7.68 12.50 19.72
CA GLY A 246 -6.31 12.72 20.18
C GLY A 246 -5.58 11.46 20.68
N ASP A 247 -6.19 10.27 20.55
CA ASP A 247 -5.55 8.97 20.81
C ASP A 247 -4.76 8.53 19.58
N PHE A 248 -3.59 9.13 19.39
CA PHE A 248 -2.78 8.98 18.19
C PHE A 248 -2.12 7.59 18.10
N PRO A 249 -2.55 6.73 17.16
CA PRO A 249 -1.96 5.41 17.01
C PRO A 249 -0.52 5.51 16.50
N SER A 250 0.32 4.59 16.99
CA SER A 250 1.74 4.57 16.69
C SER A 250 2.29 3.16 16.53
N TRP A 251 3.42 3.07 15.84
CA TRP A 251 4.16 1.83 15.60
C TRP A 251 5.65 2.07 15.78
N SER A 252 6.29 1.17 16.48
CA SER A 252 7.76 1.13 16.58
C SER A 252 8.32 0.40 15.36
N MET A 253 9.21 1.05 14.61
CA MET A 253 9.88 0.46 13.45
C MET A 253 11.17 -0.22 13.87
N PHE A 254 11.33 -1.46 13.42
CA PHE A 254 12.55 -2.26 13.55
C PHE A 254 13.02 -2.74 12.19
N ILE A 255 14.30 -3.06 12.11
CA ILE A 255 14.89 -3.78 10.98
C ILE A 255 15.58 -5.05 11.43
N GLN A 256 15.54 -6.07 10.59
CA GLN A 256 16.48 -7.18 10.63
C GLN A 256 17.51 -7.00 9.51
N VAL A 257 18.76 -7.31 9.76
CA VAL A 257 19.85 -7.10 8.81
C VAL A 257 20.61 -8.40 8.59
N MET A 258 20.93 -8.69 7.33
CA MET A 258 21.73 -9.84 6.91
C MET A 258 22.75 -9.39 5.87
N THR A 259 24.01 -9.77 6.04
CA THR A 259 25.04 -9.53 5.02
C THR A 259 24.83 -10.44 3.81
N PHE A 260 25.34 -10.08 2.65
CA PHE A 260 25.30 -10.92 1.45
C PHE A 260 25.95 -12.29 1.70
N ALA A 261 27.09 -12.30 2.36
CA ALA A 261 27.79 -13.55 2.70
C ALA A 261 27.00 -14.45 3.69
N GLN A 262 26.17 -13.86 4.55
CA GLN A 262 25.25 -14.64 5.40
C GLN A 262 24.08 -15.19 4.58
N ALA A 263 23.56 -14.40 3.64
CA ALA A 263 22.47 -14.80 2.76
C ALA A 263 22.86 -15.98 1.85
N ASP A 264 24.09 -15.99 1.35
CA ASP A 264 24.64 -17.09 0.54
C ASP A 264 24.74 -18.43 1.30
N ARG A 265 24.77 -18.37 2.63
CA ARG A 265 24.87 -19.56 3.51
C ARG A 265 23.57 -19.87 4.25
N PHE A 266 22.54 -19.05 4.01
CA PHE A 266 21.25 -19.24 4.68
C PHE A 266 20.52 -20.44 4.07
N GLU A 267 19.80 -21.19 4.88
CA GLU A 267 19.16 -22.45 4.49
C GLU A 267 18.09 -22.29 3.42
N PHE A 268 17.56 -21.07 3.26
CA PHE A 268 16.50 -20.74 2.32
C PHE A 268 16.88 -19.52 1.48
N SER A 269 16.29 -19.38 0.30
CA SER A 269 16.43 -18.15 -0.45
C SER A 269 15.88 -16.96 0.34
N VAL A 270 16.68 -15.96 0.65
CA VAL A 270 16.24 -14.76 1.38
C VAL A 270 15.19 -13.95 0.61
N PHE A 271 14.98 -14.24 -0.67
CA PHE A 271 14.00 -13.62 -1.55
C PHE A 271 12.69 -14.40 -1.63
N ASP A 272 12.60 -15.60 -1.04
CA ASP A 272 11.35 -16.34 -1.00
C ASP A 272 10.39 -15.71 0.00
N LEU A 273 9.35 -15.06 -0.51
CA LEU A 273 8.37 -14.34 0.29
C LEU A 273 7.42 -15.26 1.06
N THR A 274 7.33 -16.54 0.68
CA THR A 274 6.29 -17.44 1.21
C THR A 274 6.72 -18.18 2.46
N LYS A 275 8.02 -18.28 2.71
CA LYS A 275 8.55 -19.10 3.80
C LYS A 275 9.71 -18.46 4.57
N VAL A 276 10.23 -17.31 4.14
CA VAL A 276 11.45 -16.78 4.75
C VAL A 276 11.14 -15.85 5.91
N HIS A 277 11.08 -16.45 7.08
CA HIS A 277 11.19 -15.76 8.36
C HIS A 277 12.65 -15.82 8.83
N TRP A 278 13.25 -14.64 9.11
CA TRP A 278 14.60 -14.62 9.67
C TRP A 278 14.52 -14.82 11.18
N PRO A 279 15.12 -15.88 11.73
CA PRO A 279 15.05 -16.16 13.16
C PRO A 279 15.61 -15.00 13.98
N VAL A 280 14.85 -14.53 14.99
CA VAL A 280 15.19 -13.34 15.78
C VAL A 280 16.43 -13.54 16.65
N ASP A 281 16.70 -14.78 17.07
CA ASP A 281 17.89 -15.17 17.80
C ASP A 281 19.19 -15.04 16.98
N ARG A 282 19.11 -15.24 15.67
CA ARG A 282 20.23 -15.07 14.73
C ARG A 282 20.29 -13.68 14.08
N TYR A 283 19.12 -13.09 13.81
CA TYR A 283 18.95 -11.78 13.19
C TYR A 283 18.01 -10.93 14.04
N PRO A 284 18.54 -10.27 15.08
CA PRO A 284 17.73 -9.53 16.03
C PRO A 284 17.03 -8.34 15.40
N LEU A 285 15.90 -7.97 16.01
CA LEU A 285 15.18 -6.74 15.68
C LEU A 285 15.97 -5.53 16.19
N LEU A 286 16.49 -4.72 15.28
CA LEU A 286 17.22 -3.49 15.58
C LEU A 286 16.24 -2.31 15.52
N PRO A 287 16.09 -1.52 16.59
CA PRO A 287 15.18 -0.39 16.59
C PRO A 287 15.66 0.73 15.65
N VAL A 288 14.71 1.39 15.00
CA VAL A 288 14.96 2.47 14.03
C VAL A 288 14.29 3.76 14.47
N GLY A 289 12.95 3.72 14.67
CA GLY A 289 12.17 4.92 14.92
C GLY A 289 10.72 4.61 15.24
N ARG A 290 9.92 5.66 15.31
CA ARG A 290 8.50 5.58 15.62
C ARG A 290 7.66 6.26 14.55
N LEU A 291 6.64 5.58 14.08
CA LEU A 291 5.58 6.10 13.22
C LEU A 291 4.41 6.54 14.11
N VAL A 292 3.91 7.74 13.93
CA VAL A 292 2.74 8.26 14.65
C VAL A 292 1.75 8.85 13.65
N LEU A 293 0.47 8.51 13.77
CA LEU A 293 -0.59 9.08 12.96
C LEU A 293 -1.42 10.04 13.82
N ASN A 294 -1.42 11.33 13.45
CA ASN A 294 -2.00 12.40 14.25
C ASN A 294 -2.90 13.36 13.48
N ARG A 295 -3.25 13.03 12.25
CA ARG A 295 -4.15 13.85 11.42
C ARG A 295 -4.99 12.99 10.48
N ASN A 296 -6.28 13.18 10.52
CA ASN A 296 -7.23 12.63 9.57
C ASN A 296 -7.13 13.32 8.19
N PRO A 297 -7.52 12.64 7.10
CA PRO A 297 -7.66 13.28 5.80
C PRO A 297 -8.78 14.34 5.83
N GLN A 298 -8.56 15.46 5.15
CA GLN A 298 -9.59 16.48 4.94
C GLN A 298 -10.47 16.16 3.75
N ASN A 299 -9.92 15.47 2.75
CA ASN A 299 -10.63 14.98 1.58
C ASN A 299 -10.17 13.57 1.27
N PHE A 300 -11.00 12.58 1.61
CA PHE A 300 -10.68 11.15 1.42
C PHE A 300 -10.29 10.83 -0.02
N TYR A 301 -10.98 11.40 -1.01
CA TYR A 301 -10.71 11.14 -2.41
C TYR A 301 -9.31 11.61 -2.81
N HIS A 302 -8.97 12.86 -2.54
CA HIS A 302 -7.67 13.44 -2.92
C HIS A 302 -6.49 12.93 -2.11
N GLU A 303 -6.71 12.55 -0.85
CA GLU A 303 -5.61 12.25 0.08
C GLU A 303 -5.42 10.75 0.29
N ILE A 304 -6.48 9.93 0.20
CA ILE A 304 -6.40 8.48 0.49
C ILE A 304 -6.70 7.64 -0.75
N GLU A 305 -7.79 7.93 -1.48
CA GLU A 305 -8.16 7.13 -2.65
C GLU A 305 -7.17 7.30 -3.79
N GLN A 306 -6.56 8.46 -3.92
CA GLN A 306 -5.55 8.75 -4.93
C GLN A 306 -4.11 8.48 -4.46
N LEU A 307 -3.91 8.05 -3.21
CA LEU A 307 -2.59 7.74 -2.67
C LEU A 307 -1.92 6.63 -3.50
N ARG A 308 -0.68 6.88 -3.89
CA ARG A 308 0.13 5.94 -4.64
C ARG A 308 0.70 4.87 -3.72
N ASP A 309 0.71 3.61 -4.20
CA ASP A 309 1.26 2.46 -3.50
C ASP A 309 2.28 1.75 -4.41
N PRO A 310 3.62 1.78 -4.17
CA PRO A 310 4.63 1.13 -5.00
C PRO A 310 5.11 -0.21 -4.45
N MET A 311 5.59 -1.09 -5.35
CA MET A 311 6.14 -2.41 -5.02
C MET A 311 7.24 -2.89 -5.98
N LEU A 312 8.03 -3.88 -5.50
CA LEU A 312 9.21 -4.47 -6.16
C LEU A 312 8.95 -4.98 -7.60
N GLN A 313 9.94 -5.09 -8.38
CA GLN A 313 10.03 -5.31 -9.85
C GLN A 313 8.71 -5.54 -10.62
N ALA A 314 8.06 -6.72 -10.54
CA ALA A 314 6.77 -6.96 -11.19
C ALA A 314 5.67 -6.04 -10.67
N ARG A 315 5.70 -5.71 -9.38
CA ARG A 315 4.83 -4.75 -8.74
C ARG A 315 5.15 -3.32 -9.15
N MET A 316 6.41 -2.94 -9.42
CA MET A 316 6.77 -1.60 -9.91
C MET A 316 6.12 -1.29 -11.25
N PHE A 317 6.09 -2.26 -12.17
CA PHE A 317 5.36 -2.14 -13.42
C PHE A 317 3.84 -2.02 -13.16
N SER A 318 3.26 -2.97 -12.42
CA SER A 318 1.82 -3.06 -12.17
C SER A 318 1.26 -1.80 -11.51
N TYR A 319 1.97 -1.21 -10.55
CA TYR A 319 1.47 -0.01 -9.87
C TYR A 319 1.52 1.24 -10.72
N ARG A 320 2.57 1.45 -11.49
CA ARG A 320 2.62 2.57 -12.42
C ARG A 320 1.56 2.45 -13.52
N ASP A 321 1.31 1.23 -13.98
CA ASP A 321 0.27 0.95 -14.96
C ASP A 321 -1.13 1.24 -14.39
N THR A 322 -1.46 0.66 -13.23
CA THR A 322 -2.76 0.89 -12.59
C THR A 322 -3.00 2.35 -12.20
N GLN A 323 -1.95 3.08 -11.79
CA GLN A 323 -2.07 4.50 -11.48
C GLN A 323 -2.39 5.34 -12.71
N ARG A 324 -1.75 5.08 -13.84
CA ARG A 324 -2.11 5.74 -15.11
C ARG A 324 -3.53 5.41 -15.54
N HIS A 325 -3.94 4.15 -15.39
CA HIS A 325 -5.29 3.71 -15.73
C HIS A 325 -6.36 4.37 -14.85
N ARG A 326 -6.12 4.46 -13.54
CA ARG A 326 -7.11 4.99 -12.58
C ARG A 326 -7.13 6.51 -12.50
N LEU A 327 -5.98 7.15 -12.55
CA LEU A 327 -5.79 8.56 -12.21
C LEU A 327 -5.34 9.43 -13.41
N GLY A 328 -4.99 8.80 -14.53
CA GLY A 328 -4.50 9.48 -15.72
C GLY A 328 -2.99 9.68 -15.75
N ALA A 329 -2.50 10.21 -16.87
CA ALA A 329 -1.07 10.37 -17.15
C ALA A 329 -0.34 11.24 -16.10
N ASN A 330 -1.02 12.25 -15.59
CA ASN A 330 -0.46 13.23 -14.66
C ASN A 330 -0.70 12.90 -13.17
N PHE A 331 -0.85 11.63 -12.82
CA PHE A 331 -1.12 11.20 -11.45
C PHE A 331 -0.08 11.68 -10.41
N MET A 332 1.15 11.99 -10.84
CA MET A 332 2.20 12.56 -9.98
C MET A 332 1.96 14.04 -9.61
N GLN A 333 1.06 14.76 -10.31
CA GLN A 333 0.67 16.13 -9.97
C GLN A 333 -0.32 16.22 -8.83
N ILE A 334 -1.03 15.12 -8.54
CA ILE A 334 -1.96 15.04 -7.42
C ILE A 334 -1.21 15.34 -6.12
N PRO A 335 -1.69 16.24 -5.25
CA PRO A 335 -0.92 16.73 -4.11
C PRO A 335 -0.33 15.63 -3.23
N VAL A 336 -1.08 14.58 -2.93
CA VAL A 336 -0.61 13.45 -2.10
C VAL A 336 0.50 12.62 -2.77
N ASN A 337 0.66 12.70 -4.08
CA ASN A 337 1.70 11.99 -4.85
C ASN A 337 2.90 12.89 -5.18
N ARG A 338 2.78 14.18 -4.93
CA ARG A 338 3.80 15.16 -5.30
C ARG A 338 4.99 15.11 -4.33
N PRO A 339 6.24 15.09 -4.84
CA PRO A 339 7.43 15.21 -3.98
C PRO A 339 7.53 16.61 -3.35
N LEU A 340 8.24 16.71 -2.23
CA LEU A 340 8.52 18.00 -1.56
C LEU A 340 9.38 18.90 -2.45
N GLU A 341 10.43 18.32 -3.03
CA GLU A 341 11.32 19.04 -3.94
C GLU A 341 10.80 18.99 -5.37
N THR A 342 10.90 20.10 -6.07
CA THR A 342 10.49 20.16 -7.48
C THR A 342 11.44 19.32 -8.34
N PRO A 343 10.96 18.32 -9.09
CA PRO A 343 11.81 17.48 -9.93
C PRO A 343 12.22 18.24 -11.20
N TYR A 344 13.47 18.69 -11.24
CA TYR A 344 14.10 19.20 -12.45
C TYR A 344 14.76 18.06 -13.22
N ASN A 345 14.46 17.94 -14.53
CA ASN A 345 14.99 16.89 -15.38
C ASN A 345 15.00 17.34 -16.85
N LEU A 346 15.31 16.43 -17.77
CA LEU A 346 15.33 16.73 -19.21
C LEU A 346 13.96 16.58 -19.89
N GLN A 347 12.89 16.28 -19.12
CA GLN A 347 11.53 16.05 -19.63
C GLN A 347 10.74 17.37 -19.66
N ARG A 348 11.23 18.32 -20.44
CA ARG A 348 10.68 19.68 -20.55
C ARG A 348 9.35 19.75 -21.29
N ASP A 349 9.17 18.88 -22.27
CA ASP A 349 8.05 18.92 -23.20
C ASP A 349 7.13 17.69 -23.01
N GLY A 350 5.89 17.81 -23.47
CA GLY A 350 4.94 16.71 -23.49
C GLY A 350 3.87 16.74 -22.38
N PRO A 351 2.82 15.91 -22.48
CA PRO A 351 1.64 15.98 -21.61
C PRO A 351 1.90 15.54 -20.17
N MET A 352 3.04 14.88 -19.90
CA MET A 352 3.44 14.47 -18.55
C MET A 352 4.42 15.45 -17.90
N ASN A 353 4.72 16.56 -18.54
CA ASN A 353 5.47 17.65 -17.93
C ASN A 353 4.63 18.30 -16.83
N MET A 354 5.14 18.27 -15.60
CA MET A 354 4.43 18.72 -14.41
C MET A 354 4.87 20.08 -13.91
N PHE A 355 6.04 20.55 -14.35
CA PHE A 355 6.65 21.78 -13.84
C PHE A 355 7.24 22.59 -14.96
N ASN A 356 7.11 23.90 -14.87
CA ASN A 356 7.84 24.80 -15.75
C ASN A 356 9.34 24.74 -15.38
N GLN A 357 10.15 24.14 -16.24
CA GLN A 357 11.59 23.99 -16.05
C GLN A 357 12.40 25.14 -16.66
N GLY A 358 11.73 26.21 -17.08
CA GLY A 358 12.35 27.38 -17.68
C GLY A 358 12.89 27.12 -19.10
N ALA A 359 13.91 27.90 -19.49
CA ALA A 359 14.52 27.85 -20.81
C ALA A 359 15.66 26.82 -20.93
N ASN A 360 15.73 25.83 -20.03
CA ASN A 360 16.77 24.81 -20.08
C ASN A 360 16.65 23.95 -21.34
N VAL A 361 17.77 23.52 -21.87
CA VAL A 361 17.81 22.52 -22.95
C VAL A 361 17.41 21.14 -22.41
N ASN A 362 16.89 20.28 -23.28
CA ASN A 362 16.39 18.95 -22.92
C ASN A 362 17.37 17.81 -23.25
N TYR A 363 18.66 18.11 -23.23
CA TYR A 363 19.73 17.12 -23.46
C TYR A 363 20.91 17.34 -22.50
N TYR A 364 21.66 16.28 -22.27
CA TYR A 364 22.87 16.25 -21.44
C TYR A 364 23.95 15.38 -22.14
N PRO A 365 25.25 15.75 -22.08
CA PRO A 365 25.80 16.95 -21.45
C PRO A 365 25.52 18.23 -22.26
N ASN A 366 25.50 19.37 -21.58
CA ASN A 366 25.38 20.68 -22.18
C ASN A 366 26.11 21.75 -21.36
N SER A 367 26.35 22.94 -21.97
CA SER A 367 26.96 24.10 -21.33
C SER A 367 25.98 25.19 -20.92
N TYR A 368 24.69 25.00 -21.18
CA TYR A 368 23.64 26.02 -20.95
C TYR A 368 23.01 25.92 -19.56
N SER A 369 23.05 24.76 -18.95
CA SER A 369 22.43 24.50 -17.65
C SER A 369 23.46 24.20 -16.57
N SER A 370 23.23 24.70 -15.35
CA SER A 370 24.00 24.36 -14.15
C SER A 370 23.59 23.01 -13.51
N LEU A 371 22.48 22.40 -13.99
CA LEU A 371 22.03 21.11 -13.48
C LEU A 371 23.06 20.01 -13.79
N ARG A 372 23.29 19.18 -12.81
CA ARG A 372 24.24 18.05 -12.89
C ARG A 372 23.59 16.79 -12.33
N PRO A 373 23.91 15.61 -12.89
CA PRO A 373 23.64 14.35 -12.20
C PRO A 373 24.35 14.31 -10.84
N ASP A 374 23.77 13.61 -9.89
CA ASP A 374 24.40 13.31 -8.60
C ASP A 374 24.98 11.90 -8.60
N PRO A 375 26.30 11.72 -8.77
CA PRO A 375 26.92 10.40 -8.75
C PRO A 375 26.84 9.69 -7.40
N TYR A 376 26.64 10.44 -6.30
CA TYR A 376 26.54 9.86 -4.96
C TYR A 376 25.19 9.16 -4.73
N SER A 377 24.20 9.46 -5.56
CA SER A 377 22.90 8.80 -5.56
C SER A 377 22.86 7.52 -6.40
N ASP A 378 23.95 7.14 -7.02
CA ASP A 378 24.00 5.93 -7.85
C ASP A 378 23.76 4.66 -7.02
N MET A 379 23.13 3.69 -7.65
CA MET A 379 22.89 2.38 -7.05
C MET A 379 24.21 1.60 -7.03
N ILE A 380 24.31 0.70 -6.05
CA ILE A 380 25.48 -0.21 -5.97
C ILE A 380 25.59 -1.08 -7.22
N THR A 381 26.81 -1.31 -7.66
CA THR A 381 27.11 -2.31 -8.69
C THR A 381 27.18 -3.70 -8.06
N TYR A 382 26.47 -4.68 -8.65
CA TYR A 382 26.51 -6.08 -8.19
C TYR A 382 26.45 -7.03 -9.37
N ASN A 383 27.04 -8.21 -9.20
CA ASN A 383 27.01 -9.26 -10.20
C ASN A 383 25.74 -10.12 -10.03
N ILE A 384 25.13 -10.50 -11.15
CA ILE A 384 24.06 -11.49 -11.19
C ILE A 384 24.58 -12.69 -11.98
N THR A 385 24.57 -13.87 -11.35
CA THR A 385 24.95 -15.13 -11.98
C THR A 385 23.81 -16.12 -11.88
N GLY A 386 23.46 -16.77 -12.99
CA GLY A 386 22.40 -17.78 -13.00
C GLY A 386 21.93 -18.11 -14.41
N VAL A 387 21.16 -19.17 -14.52
CA VAL A 387 20.52 -19.59 -15.77
C VAL A 387 19.15 -18.94 -15.86
N VAL A 388 18.90 -18.21 -16.93
CA VAL A 388 17.58 -17.62 -17.20
C VAL A 388 16.66 -18.73 -17.69
N GLY A 389 15.58 -19.00 -16.97
CA GLY A 389 14.60 -20.06 -17.31
C GLY A 389 13.39 -20.04 -16.39
N ARG A 390 12.49 -20.98 -16.61
CA ARG A 390 11.35 -21.26 -15.70
C ARG A 390 11.80 -22.35 -14.74
N HIS A 391 11.91 -21.98 -13.45
CA HIS A 391 12.37 -22.90 -12.40
C HIS A 391 11.20 -23.38 -11.56
N ASP A 392 11.01 -24.69 -11.44
CA ASP A 392 10.03 -25.27 -10.52
C ASP A 392 10.66 -25.39 -9.13
N THR A 393 9.92 -24.99 -8.14
CA THR A 393 10.36 -24.97 -6.73
C THR A 393 9.60 -25.99 -5.88
N LYS A 394 8.93 -26.98 -6.53
CA LYS A 394 8.15 -28.00 -5.80
C LYS A 394 9.03 -28.89 -4.91
N ASP A 395 10.26 -29.13 -5.33
CA ASP A 395 11.20 -30.03 -4.65
C ASP A 395 11.97 -29.34 -3.53
N GLU A 396 11.77 -28.02 -3.32
CA GLU A 396 12.34 -27.30 -2.19
C GLU A 396 11.58 -27.64 -0.89
N ASP A 397 12.24 -27.43 0.25
CA ASP A 397 11.57 -27.51 1.54
C ASP A 397 10.53 -26.39 1.71
N ASN A 398 9.28 -26.75 1.52
CA ASN A 398 8.13 -25.85 1.61
C ASN A 398 7.37 -26.00 2.94
N TYR A 399 7.83 -26.84 3.88
CA TYR A 399 7.05 -27.25 5.05
C TYR A 399 7.74 -26.97 6.37
N THR A 400 9.05 -26.96 6.47
CA THR A 400 9.78 -26.86 7.75
C THR A 400 9.42 -25.59 8.53
N GLN A 401 9.52 -24.41 7.94
CA GLN A 401 9.20 -23.16 8.65
C GLN A 401 7.71 -23.05 9.02
N ALA A 402 6.81 -23.54 8.16
CA ALA A 402 5.38 -23.60 8.48
C ALA A 402 5.10 -24.52 9.67
N ARG A 403 5.80 -25.67 9.75
CA ARG A 403 5.72 -26.61 10.86
C ARG A 403 6.26 -26.01 12.15
N GLU A 404 7.43 -25.40 12.12
CA GLU A 404 8.05 -24.74 13.28
C GLU A 404 7.12 -23.64 13.82
N TRP A 405 6.58 -22.82 12.94
CA TRP A 405 5.61 -21.83 13.33
C TRP A 405 4.35 -22.44 13.97
N TYR A 406 3.78 -23.51 13.40
CA TYR A 406 2.63 -24.20 13.97
C TYR A 406 2.96 -24.76 15.37
N LEU A 407 4.14 -25.35 15.54
CA LEU A 407 4.56 -25.90 16.82
C LEU A 407 4.76 -24.82 17.89
N SER A 408 5.15 -23.61 17.50
CA SER A 408 5.32 -22.47 18.43
C SER A 408 4.00 -21.88 18.94
N LEU A 409 2.85 -22.24 18.35
CA LEU A 409 1.53 -21.74 18.75
C LEU A 409 1.11 -22.32 20.12
N SER A 410 0.35 -21.50 20.88
CA SER A 410 -0.38 -22.00 22.04
C SER A 410 -1.44 -23.03 21.63
N ASP A 411 -1.86 -23.89 22.58
CA ASP A 411 -2.92 -24.88 22.31
C ASP A 411 -4.25 -24.21 21.94
N TYR A 412 -4.54 -23.06 22.53
CA TYR A 412 -5.69 -22.23 22.14
C TYR A 412 -5.61 -21.80 20.67
N ASP A 413 -4.45 -21.32 20.24
CA ASP A 413 -4.24 -20.87 18.86
C ASP A 413 -4.27 -22.03 17.85
N LYS A 414 -3.71 -23.19 18.21
CA LYS A 414 -3.80 -24.41 17.39
C LYS A 414 -5.24 -24.84 17.18
N LEU A 415 -6.04 -24.82 18.24
CA LEU A 415 -7.46 -25.15 18.17
C LEU A 415 -8.24 -24.12 17.35
N ALA A 416 -7.95 -22.83 17.53
CA ALA A 416 -8.58 -21.75 16.77
C ALA A 416 -8.24 -21.87 15.27
N LEU A 417 -6.98 -22.17 14.93
CA LEU A 417 -6.55 -22.44 13.56
C LEU A 417 -7.32 -23.61 12.93
N ALA A 418 -7.39 -24.74 13.64
CA ALA A 418 -8.11 -25.92 13.16
C ALA A 418 -9.60 -25.66 12.94
N LYS A 419 -10.27 -24.94 13.85
CA LYS A 419 -11.67 -24.53 13.71
C LYS A 419 -11.88 -23.61 12.49
N ASN A 420 -10.99 -22.64 12.29
CA ASN A 420 -11.07 -21.69 11.19
C ASN A 420 -10.89 -22.41 9.84
N VAL A 421 -9.86 -23.26 9.71
CA VAL A 421 -9.62 -24.05 8.49
C VAL A 421 -10.79 -25.00 8.21
N GLY A 422 -11.30 -25.68 9.25
CA GLY A 422 -12.44 -26.59 9.13
C GLY A 422 -13.73 -25.88 8.68
N ALA A 423 -13.98 -24.68 9.17
CA ALA A 423 -15.12 -23.85 8.76
C ALA A 423 -15.05 -23.46 7.28
N ASP A 424 -13.87 -23.07 6.81
CA ASP A 424 -13.64 -22.69 5.42
C ASP A 424 -13.75 -23.91 4.49
N LEU A 425 -13.22 -25.06 4.89
CA LEU A 425 -13.30 -26.31 4.12
C LEU A 425 -14.72 -26.88 4.04
N LYS A 426 -15.62 -26.54 4.97
CA LYS A 426 -17.01 -27.05 5.00
C LYS A 426 -17.77 -26.73 3.71
N GLY A 427 -17.47 -25.58 3.08
CA GLY A 427 -18.08 -25.15 1.80
C GLY A 427 -17.47 -25.76 0.54
N CYS A 428 -16.38 -26.53 0.66
CA CYS A 428 -15.65 -27.09 -0.48
C CYS A 428 -16.21 -28.41 -1.00
N THR A 429 -15.85 -28.76 -2.25
CA THR A 429 -16.11 -30.08 -2.79
C THR A 429 -15.39 -31.16 -1.97
N SER A 430 -15.93 -32.39 -1.97
CA SER A 430 -15.33 -33.52 -1.25
C SER A 430 -13.88 -33.80 -1.68
N ALA A 431 -13.55 -33.64 -2.96
CA ALA A 431 -12.19 -33.81 -3.46
C ALA A 431 -11.19 -32.87 -2.80
N ILE A 432 -11.55 -31.58 -2.67
CA ILE A 432 -10.71 -30.58 -1.98
C ILE A 432 -10.59 -30.88 -0.50
N ARG A 433 -11.68 -31.23 0.17
CA ARG A 433 -11.66 -31.61 1.60
C ARG A 433 -10.68 -32.75 1.86
N VAL A 434 -10.76 -33.83 1.08
CA VAL A 434 -9.89 -35.01 1.23
C VAL A 434 -8.43 -34.67 0.95
N SER A 435 -8.14 -33.84 -0.07
CA SER A 435 -6.75 -33.48 -0.41
C SER A 435 -6.08 -32.64 0.68
N LYS A 436 -6.86 -31.82 1.42
CA LYS A 436 -6.36 -30.92 2.46
C LYS A 436 -6.30 -31.54 3.88
N THR A 437 -7.04 -32.63 4.11
CA THR A 437 -6.96 -33.36 5.40
C THR A 437 -5.82 -34.38 5.46
N LYS A 438 -5.06 -34.54 4.38
CA LYS A 438 -3.87 -35.42 4.33
C LYS A 438 -2.55 -34.69 4.60
N ILE A 439 -2.61 -33.37 4.87
CA ILE A 439 -1.49 -32.55 5.28
C ILE A 439 -1.53 -32.39 6.80
#